data_a88fc2b837c1ec3faadb199e9007754a
#
_entry.id   a88fc2b837c1ec3faadb199e9007754a
#
_cell.length_a   1.000
_cell.length_b   1.000
_cell.length_c   1.000
_cell.angle_alpha   90.00
_cell.angle_beta   90.00
_cell.angle_gamma   90.00
#
_symmetry.space_group_name_H-M   'P 1'
#
loop_
_entity.id
_entity.type
_entity.pdbx_description
1 polymer ?
#
loop_
_entity_poly.entity_id
_entity_poly.type
_entity_poly.pdbx_seq_one_letter_code
_entity_poly.pdbx_strand_id
1 'polypeptide(L)'
;MTRAEALTLVREFVKNEGLVRHMLSVEAAMRFYAEKFGEDAKTWGLIGLLHDFDWEIHPTLEQHPQDGAPILRERGVPEEVIQDILSHADHLNMPRDTIRRKAICACDEITGLITAVALVRPSRSLYDLEASSVKKKWKDKAFAAGTSRTEMEHAAQEFGLELWEHVGNVIQAMRKIAPELGLVGNAPQQPA
;
A
#
# COMPACT_ATOMS: atom_id res chain seq x y z
N MET A 1 -3.40 19.04 4.25
CA MET A 1 -2.63 18.20 5.19
C MET A 1 -1.26 17.90 4.61
N THR A 2 -0.20 18.05 5.38
CA THR A 2 1.16 17.64 5.01
C THR A 2 1.37 16.16 5.33
N ARG A 3 2.42 15.53 4.74
CA ARG A 3 2.81 14.14 5.07
C ARG A 3 3.10 13.96 6.56
N ALA A 4 3.75 14.94 7.18
CA ALA A 4 4.10 14.88 8.60
C ALA A 4 2.85 14.88 9.50
N GLU A 5 1.86 15.72 9.18
CA GLU A 5 0.57 15.74 9.87
C GLU A 5 -0.19 14.43 9.68
N ALA A 6 -0.20 13.87 8.45
CA ALA A 6 -0.84 12.60 8.16
C ALA A 6 -0.18 11.43 8.93
N LEU A 7 1.16 11.37 8.99
CA LEU A 7 1.86 10.34 9.76
C LEU A 7 1.62 10.50 11.27
N THR A 8 1.48 11.73 11.77
CA THR A 8 1.10 11.98 13.16
C THR A 8 -0.30 11.46 13.44
N LEU A 9 -1.26 11.70 12.54
CA LEU A 9 -2.61 11.16 12.63
C LEU A 9 -2.60 9.62 12.62
N VAL A 10 -1.89 9.00 11.70
CA VAL A 10 -1.73 7.54 11.67
C VAL A 10 -1.24 7.02 13.02
N ARG A 11 -0.18 7.59 13.60
CA ARG A 11 0.38 7.16 14.88
C ARG A 11 -0.48 7.49 16.10
N GLU A 12 -1.46 8.37 15.96
CA GLU A 12 -2.48 8.60 16.99
C GLU A 12 -3.41 7.39 17.11
N PHE A 13 -3.86 6.83 15.99
CA PHE A 13 -4.84 5.75 15.94
C PHE A 13 -4.23 4.36 15.83
N VAL A 14 -3.05 4.22 15.21
CA VAL A 14 -2.39 2.94 14.94
C VAL A 14 -1.16 2.76 15.81
N LYS A 15 -1.13 1.70 16.61
CA LYS A 15 -0.01 1.29 17.48
C LYS A 15 0.77 0.10 16.92
N ASN A 16 0.15 -0.69 16.04
CA ASN A 16 0.80 -1.81 15.37
C ASN A 16 1.80 -1.31 14.33
N GLU A 17 3.09 -1.44 14.60
CA GLU A 17 4.16 -1.03 13.68
C GLU A 17 4.10 -1.79 12.33
N GLY A 18 3.54 -2.98 12.28
CA GLY A 18 3.32 -3.73 11.04
C GLY A 18 2.33 -3.01 10.13
N LEU A 19 1.21 -2.53 10.69
CA LEU A 19 0.21 -1.77 9.96
C LEU A 19 0.74 -0.39 9.53
N VAL A 20 1.51 0.29 10.40
CA VAL A 20 2.17 1.55 10.01
C VAL A 20 3.11 1.33 8.82
N ARG A 21 3.92 0.26 8.84
CA ARG A 21 4.81 -0.09 7.72
C ARG A 21 4.05 -0.47 6.45
N HIS A 22 2.89 -1.11 6.57
CA HIS A 22 2.02 -1.38 5.44
C HIS A 22 1.57 -0.06 4.79
N MET A 23 0.99 0.86 5.55
CA MET A 23 0.58 2.17 5.05
C MET A 23 1.74 2.97 4.42
N LEU A 24 2.94 2.93 5.01
CA LEU A 24 4.14 3.52 4.40
C LEU A 24 4.52 2.85 3.07
N SER A 25 4.34 1.52 2.97
CA SER A 25 4.60 0.78 1.72
C SER A 25 3.62 1.18 0.63
N VAL A 26 2.34 1.31 0.97
CA VAL A 26 1.31 1.78 0.04
C VAL A 26 1.54 3.24 -0.35
N GLU A 27 1.90 4.12 0.61
CA GLU A 27 2.32 5.49 0.30
C GLU A 27 3.44 5.53 -0.75
N ALA A 28 4.49 4.72 -0.56
CA ALA A 28 5.63 4.69 -1.47
C ALA A 28 5.23 4.23 -2.88
N ALA A 29 4.38 3.20 -2.98
CA ALA A 29 3.87 2.71 -4.25
C ALA A 29 2.99 3.74 -4.96
N MET A 30 2.08 4.38 -4.23
CA MET A 30 1.22 5.44 -4.76
C MET A 30 2.02 6.64 -5.29
N ARG A 31 3.01 7.10 -4.54
CA ARG A 31 3.91 8.20 -4.96
C ARG A 31 4.71 7.84 -6.21
N PHE A 32 5.22 6.60 -6.28
CA PHE A 32 5.93 6.11 -7.45
C PHE A 32 5.08 6.17 -8.72
N TYR A 33 3.82 5.73 -8.63
CA TYR A 33 2.91 5.77 -9.77
C TYR A 33 2.46 7.18 -10.12
N ALA A 34 2.24 8.04 -9.13
CA ALA A 34 1.97 9.45 -9.40
C ALA A 34 3.09 10.11 -10.20
N GLU A 35 4.36 9.89 -9.80
CA GLU A 35 5.54 10.37 -10.54
C GLU A 35 5.58 9.79 -11.96
N LYS A 36 5.32 8.48 -12.12
CA LYS A 36 5.33 7.79 -13.42
C LYS A 36 4.26 8.33 -14.38
N PHE A 37 3.11 8.78 -13.85
CA PHE A 37 2.00 9.31 -14.66
C PHE A 37 1.96 10.83 -14.75
N GLY A 38 2.87 11.54 -14.10
CA GLY A 38 2.91 13.00 -14.10
C GLY A 38 1.82 13.64 -13.22
N GLU A 39 1.35 12.90 -12.21
CA GLU A 39 0.31 13.28 -11.27
C GLU A 39 0.89 13.86 -9.96
N ASP A 40 0.04 14.42 -9.08
CA ASP A 40 0.50 14.96 -7.81
C ASP A 40 0.85 13.87 -6.78
N ALA A 41 2.14 13.59 -6.66
CA ALA A 41 2.67 12.61 -5.72
C ALA A 41 2.34 12.91 -4.24
N LYS A 42 2.03 14.17 -3.87
CA LYS A 42 1.63 14.49 -2.51
C LYS A 42 0.24 13.97 -2.21
N THR A 43 -0.73 14.25 -3.08
CA THR A 43 -2.11 13.76 -2.94
C THR A 43 -2.17 12.24 -2.99
N TRP A 44 -1.49 11.61 -3.96
CA TRP A 44 -1.46 10.15 -4.06
C TRP A 44 -0.82 9.50 -2.83
N GLY A 45 0.26 10.10 -2.31
CA GLY A 45 0.90 9.61 -1.09
C GLY A 45 0.02 9.71 0.14
N LEU A 46 -0.78 10.78 0.28
CA LEU A 46 -1.75 10.90 1.38
C LEU A 46 -2.81 9.80 1.35
N ILE A 47 -3.31 9.44 0.16
CA ILE A 47 -4.27 8.34 -0.01
C ILE A 47 -3.66 7.05 0.54
N GLY A 48 -2.45 6.68 0.07
CA GLY A 48 -1.78 5.47 0.51
C GLY A 48 -1.41 5.46 2.00
N LEU A 49 -1.00 6.62 2.55
CA LEU A 49 -0.62 6.71 3.96
C LEU A 49 -1.83 6.63 4.91
N LEU A 50 -3.01 7.06 4.47
CA LEU A 50 -4.19 7.18 5.33
C LEU A 50 -5.24 6.07 5.12
N HIS A 51 -5.09 5.17 4.14
CA HIS A 51 -6.17 4.27 3.74
C HIS A 51 -6.65 3.36 4.88
N ASP A 52 -5.73 2.90 5.73
CA ASP A 52 -5.98 1.94 6.83
C ASP A 52 -5.80 2.55 8.22
N PHE A 53 -5.77 3.89 8.36
CA PHE A 53 -5.48 4.53 9.65
C PHE A 53 -6.46 4.16 10.75
N ASP A 54 -7.67 3.78 10.39
CA ASP A 54 -8.76 3.46 11.32
C ASP A 54 -8.91 1.95 11.59
N TRP A 55 -8.13 1.07 10.93
CA TRP A 55 -8.28 -0.38 11.04
C TRP A 55 -8.15 -0.92 12.47
N GLU A 56 -7.34 -0.32 13.34
CA GLU A 56 -7.23 -0.75 14.73
C GLU A 56 -8.43 -0.35 15.60
N ILE A 57 -9.11 0.73 15.27
CA ILE A 57 -10.28 1.23 15.99
C ILE A 57 -11.61 0.76 15.36
N HIS A 58 -11.58 0.38 14.10
CA HIS A 58 -12.72 -0.09 13.30
C HIS A 58 -12.37 -1.43 12.59
N PRO A 59 -12.15 -2.53 13.32
CA PRO A 59 -11.52 -3.75 12.78
C PRO A 59 -12.50 -4.68 12.05
N THR A 60 -13.60 -4.18 11.54
CA THR A 60 -14.59 -4.97 10.79
C THR A 60 -14.97 -4.29 9.48
N LEU A 61 -15.38 -5.08 8.48
CA LEU A 61 -15.80 -4.54 7.19
C LEU A 61 -17.04 -3.63 7.29
N GLU A 62 -17.87 -3.79 8.31
CA GLU A 62 -19.02 -2.91 8.55
C GLU A 62 -18.61 -1.53 9.04
N GLN A 63 -17.40 -1.38 9.54
CA GLN A 63 -16.89 -0.14 10.12
C GLN A 63 -15.80 0.49 9.25
N HIS A 64 -14.79 -0.30 8.83
CA HIS A 64 -13.67 0.16 8.04
C HIS A 64 -13.99 0.13 6.53
N PRO A 65 -13.65 1.18 5.79
CA PRO A 65 -13.06 2.46 6.19
C PRO A 65 -14.10 3.58 6.42
N GLN A 66 -15.41 3.26 6.31
CA GLN A 66 -16.47 4.26 6.31
C GLN A 66 -16.58 5.02 7.63
N ASP A 67 -16.35 4.37 8.78
CA ASP A 67 -16.40 5.01 10.11
C ASP A 67 -15.14 5.87 10.36
N GLY A 68 -14.05 5.64 9.64
CA GLY A 68 -12.87 6.48 9.63
C GLY A 68 -13.06 7.81 8.86
N ALA A 69 -13.93 7.83 7.85
CA ALA A 69 -14.11 9.00 6.99
C ALA A 69 -14.53 10.29 7.75
N PRO A 70 -15.44 10.27 8.76
CA PRO A 70 -15.73 11.44 9.58
C PRO A 70 -14.49 11.99 10.30
N ILE A 71 -13.62 11.13 10.81
CA ILE A 71 -12.38 11.54 11.50
C ILE A 71 -11.47 12.28 10.52
N LEU A 72 -11.29 11.77 9.30
CA LEU A 72 -10.50 12.43 8.28
C LEU A 72 -11.05 13.81 7.91
N ARG A 73 -12.39 13.96 7.83
CA ARG A 73 -13.04 15.27 7.59
C ARG A 73 -12.75 16.25 8.70
N GLU A 74 -12.87 15.84 9.95
CA GLU A 74 -12.57 16.69 11.12
C GLU A 74 -11.10 17.13 11.16
N ARG A 75 -10.21 16.32 10.62
CA ARG A 75 -8.77 16.63 10.50
C ARG A 75 -8.43 17.43 9.23
N GLY A 76 -9.43 17.85 8.45
CA GLY A 76 -9.26 18.69 7.27
C GLY A 76 -8.63 17.98 6.06
N VAL A 77 -8.78 16.66 5.96
CA VAL A 77 -8.41 15.91 4.75
C VAL A 77 -9.41 16.28 3.64
N PRO A 78 -8.94 16.63 2.42
CA PRO A 78 -9.83 16.97 1.31
C PRO A 78 -10.79 15.82 0.98
N GLU A 79 -12.05 16.16 0.69
CA GLU A 79 -13.08 15.15 0.43
C GLU A 79 -12.74 14.22 -0.74
N GLU A 80 -12.08 14.72 -1.78
CA GLU A 80 -11.61 13.88 -2.90
C GLU A 80 -10.62 12.80 -2.45
N VAL A 81 -9.72 13.10 -1.50
CA VAL A 81 -8.78 12.13 -0.92
C VAL A 81 -9.53 11.08 -0.11
N ILE A 82 -10.53 11.52 0.67
CA ILE A 82 -11.38 10.61 1.46
C ILE A 82 -12.16 9.66 0.55
N GLN A 83 -12.74 10.16 -0.54
CA GLN A 83 -13.46 9.33 -1.50
C GLN A 83 -12.52 8.33 -2.21
N ASP A 84 -11.28 8.73 -2.50
CA ASP A 84 -10.29 7.81 -3.06
C ASP A 84 -9.85 6.75 -2.04
N ILE A 85 -9.70 7.12 -0.76
CA ILE A 85 -9.46 6.17 0.34
C ILE A 85 -10.63 5.17 0.42
N LEU A 86 -11.88 5.63 0.53
CA LEU A 86 -13.05 4.76 0.63
C LEU A 86 -13.15 3.75 -0.53
N SER A 87 -12.66 4.10 -1.72
CA SER A 87 -12.73 3.24 -2.91
C SER A 87 -11.84 1.99 -2.85
N HIS A 88 -10.89 1.88 -1.89
CA HIS A 88 -10.07 0.68 -1.78
C HIS A 88 -10.89 -0.51 -1.24
N ALA A 89 -11.95 -0.24 -0.47
CA ALA A 89 -12.79 -1.26 0.14
C ALA A 89 -13.86 -1.77 -0.85
N ASP A 90 -13.72 -3.01 -1.31
CA ASP A 90 -14.59 -3.64 -2.31
C ASP A 90 -16.06 -3.68 -1.88
N HIS A 91 -16.33 -3.92 -0.59
CA HIS A 91 -17.69 -4.03 -0.05
C HIS A 91 -18.51 -2.73 -0.15
N LEU A 92 -17.83 -1.58 -0.27
CA LEU A 92 -18.51 -0.29 -0.46
C LEU A 92 -19.00 -0.08 -1.91
N ASN A 93 -18.59 -0.94 -2.85
CA ASN A 93 -18.98 -0.88 -4.27
C ASN A 93 -18.81 0.52 -4.88
N MET A 94 -17.80 1.26 -4.44
CA MET A 94 -17.50 2.58 -5.00
C MET A 94 -16.90 2.47 -6.40
N PRO A 95 -17.26 3.36 -7.34
CA PRO A 95 -16.70 3.32 -8.69
C PRO A 95 -15.20 3.62 -8.67
N ARG A 96 -14.41 2.79 -9.35
CA ARG A 96 -12.97 2.97 -9.57
C ARG A 96 -12.71 3.63 -10.93
N ASP A 97 -13.33 4.79 -11.13
CA ASP A 97 -13.37 5.53 -12.40
C ASP A 97 -12.18 6.45 -12.62
N THR A 98 -11.39 6.71 -11.58
CA THR A 98 -10.15 7.49 -11.67
C THR A 98 -8.91 6.61 -11.58
N ILE A 99 -7.79 7.09 -12.16
CA ILE A 99 -6.51 6.37 -12.08
C ILE A 99 -6.03 6.22 -10.62
N ARG A 100 -6.32 7.19 -9.73
CA ARG A 100 -5.97 7.13 -8.30
C ARG A 100 -6.68 6.01 -7.57
N ARG A 101 -7.98 5.83 -7.81
CA ARG A 101 -8.79 4.75 -7.21
C ARG A 101 -8.35 3.38 -7.68
N LYS A 102 -7.99 3.24 -8.95
CA LYS A 102 -7.40 2.01 -9.47
C LYS A 102 -6.02 1.74 -8.85
N ALA A 103 -5.21 2.79 -8.68
CA ALA A 103 -3.88 2.68 -8.12
C ALA A 103 -3.89 2.21 -6.66
N ILE A 104 -4.75 2.79 -5.79
CA ILE A 104 -4.80 2.38 -4.39
C ILE A 104 -5.19 0.90 -4.28
N CYS A 105 -6.20 0.44 -5.00
CA CYS A 105 -6.61 -0.96 -5.00
C CYS A 105 -5.51 -1.90 -5.52
N ALA A 106 -4.75 -1.48 -6.55
CA ALA A 106 -3.67 -2.28 -7.09
C ALA A 106 -2.45 -2.33 -6.15
N CYS A 107 -2.18 -1.26 -5.38
CA CYS A 107 -1.00 -1.15 -4.54
C CYS A 107 -1.18 -1.78 -3.15
N ASP A 108 -2.38 -1.82 -2.62
CA ASP A 108 -2.67 -2.21 -1.25
C ASP A 108 -2.20 -3.64 -0.95
N GLU A 109 -2.92 -4.67 -1.38
CA GLU A 109 -2.61 -6.06 -1.05
C GLU A 109 -1.23 -6.52 -1.57
N ILE A 110 -0.78 -5.98 -2.72
CA ILE A 110 0.49 -6.39 -3.31
C ILE A 110 1.69 -5.97 -2.45
N THR A 111 1.61 -4.84 -1.73
CA THR A 111 2.66 -4.41 -0.81
C THR A 111 2.80 -5.36 0.38
N GLY A 112 1.66 -5.85 0.89
CA GLY A 112 1.61 -6.86 1.96
C GLY A 112 2.26 -8.18 1.52
N LEU A 113 1.94 -8.66 0.32
CA LEU A 113 2.55 -9.87 -0.24
C LEU A 113 4.06 -9.70 -0.44
N ILE A 114 4.52 -8.58 -0.99
CA ILE A 114 5.95 -8.28 -1.19
C ILE A 114 6.68 -8.28 0.16
N THR A 115 6.11 -7.64 1.17
CA THR A 115 6.63 -7.61 2.55
C THR A 115 6.75 -9.03 3.11
N ALA A 116 5.71 -9.85 2.99
CA ALA A 116 5.72 -11.23 3.45
C ALA A 116 6.82 -12.06 2.75
N VAL A 117 6.98 -11.89 1.43
CA VAL A 117 8.05 -12.56 0.69
C VAL A 117 9.43 -12.09 1.14
N ALA A 118 9.64 -10.80 1.35
CA ALA A 118 10.92 -10.28 1.85
C ALA A 118 11.27 -10.89 3.21
N LEU A 119 10.32 -10.96 4.14
CA LEU A 119 10.54 -11.42 5.51
C LEU A 119 10.90 -12.91 5.62
N VAL A 120 10.43 -13.77 4.71
CA VAL A 120 10.77 -15.21 4.73
C VAL A 120 12.06 -15.54 3.99
N ARG A 121 12.67 -14.59 3.30
CA ARG A 121 13.97 -14.76 2.65
C ARG A 121 15.10 -14.72 3.68
N PRO A 122 16.22 -15.43 3.47
CA PRO A 122 17.39 -15.36 4.36
C PRO A 122 17.94 -13.93 4.51
N SER A 123 17.91 -13.14 3.43
CA SER A 123 18.36 -11.73 3.45
C SER A 123 17.43 -10.81 4.23
N ARG A 124 16.14 -11.11 4.30
CA ARG A 124 15.08 -10.23 4.85
C ARG A 124 15.16 -8.81 4.32
N SER A 125 15.45 -8.66 3.03
CA SER A 125 15.79 -7.38 2.38
C SER A 125 14.98 -7.16 1.12
N LEU A 126 14.64 -5.89 0.85
CA LEU A 126 14.10 -5.44 -0.43
C LEU A 126 15.19 -5.19 -1.47
N TYR A 127 16.45 -5.01 -1.05
CA TYR A 127 17.53 -4.64 -1.97
C TYR A 127 17.87 -5.76 -2.97
N ASP A 128 17.72 -7.01 -2.58
CA ASP A 128 17.94 -8.19 -3.41
C ASP A 128 16.65 -8.93 -3.80
N LEU A 129 15.48 -8.32 -3.50
CA LEU A 129 14.18 -8.88 -3.85
C LEU A 129 13.81 -8.51 -5.28
N GLU A 130 13.43 -9.51 -6.06
CA GLU A 130 12.97 -9.36 -7.44
C GLU A 130 11.55 -9.93 -7.63
N ALA A 131 10.81 -9.45 -8.64
CA ALA A 131 9.47 -9.93 -8.97
C ALA A 131 9.43 -11.46 -9.16
N SER A 132 10.51 -12.06 -9.66
CA SER A 132 10.64 -13.51 -9.80
C SER A 132 10.57 -14.27 -8.45
N SER A 133 11.02 -13.66 -7.36
CA SER A 133 10.91 -14.22 -6.01
C SER A 133 9.47 -14.22 -5.52
N VAL A 134 8.73 -13.13 -5.78
CA VAL A 134 7.29 -13.05 -5.48
C VAL A 134 6.52 -14.07 -6.33
N LYS A 135 6.84 -14.19 -7.62
CA LYS A 135 6.23 -15.17 -8.55
C LYS A 135 6.40 -16.62 -8.09
N LYS A 136 7.53 -16.96 -7.49
CA LYS A 136 7.75 -18.30 -6.90
C LYS A 136 6.80 -18.58 -5.75
N LYS A 137 6.52 -17.57 -4.90
CA LYS A 137 5.60 -17.69 -3.76
C LYS A 137 4.12 -17.55 -4.14
N TRP A 138 3.83 -16.99 -5.30
CA TRP A 138 2.47 -16.81 -5.81
C TRP A 138 1.65 -18.10 -5.87
N LYS A 139 2.28 -19.21 -6.25
CA LYS A 139 1.64 -20.52 -6.38
C LYS A 139 1.34 -21.18 -5.03
N ASP A 140 2.00 -20.74 -3.97
CA ASP A 140 1.78 -21.26 -2.61
C ASP A 140 0.58 -20.54 -1.99
N LYS A 141 -0.61 -21.14 -2.10
CA LYS A 141 -1.85 -20.54 -1.60
C LYS A 141 -1.92 -20.41 -0.08
N ALA A 142 -1.15 -21.23 0.64
CA ALA A 142 -1.05 -21.13 2.11
C ALA A 142 -0.15 -19.98 2.56
N PHE A 143 0.76 -19.53 1.68
CA PHE A 143 1.62 -18.40 1.95
C PHE A 143 0.83 -17.09 1.81
N ALA A 144 0.86 -16.25 2.85
CA ALA A 144 0.08 -15.00 2.91
C ALA A 144 -1.41 -15.24 2.59
N ALA A 145 -2.02 -16.21 3.28
CA ALA A 145 -3.39 -16.67 3.02
C ALA A 145 -4.48 -15.59 3.25
N GLY A 146 -4.13 -14.50 3.92
CA GLY A 146 -5.00 -13.33 4.10
C GLY A 146 -5.12 -12.42 2.87
N THR A 147 -4.36 -12.68 1.79
CA THR A 147 -4.40 -11.87 0.57
C THR A 147 -5.00 -12.67 -0.61
N SER A 148 -5.81 -12.01 -1.44
CA SER A 148 -6.48 -12.62 -2.58
C SER A 148 -5.66 -12.46 -3.86
N ARG A 149 -5.11 -13.58 -4.40
CA ARG A 149 -4.37 -13.55 -5.67
C ARG A 149 -5.22 -13.07 -6.84
N THR A 150 -6.49 -13.47 -6.86
CA THR A 150 -7.43 -13.10 -7.92
C THR A 150 -7.75 -11.61 -7.89
N GLU A 151 -7.93 -11.04 -6.70
CA GLU A 151 -8.15 -9.60 -6.54
C GLU A 151 -6.93 -8.79 -6.94
N MET A 152 -5.72 -9.20 -6.55
CA MET A 152 -4.48 -8.56 -6.99
C MET A 152 -4.29 -8.60 -8.52
N GLU A 153 -4.59 -9.74 -9.18
CA GLU A 153 -4.55 -9.86 -10.65
C GLU A 153 -5.56 -8.93 -11.30
N HIS A 154 -6.79 -8.91 -10.79
CA HIS A 154 -7.86 -8.04 -11.29
C HIS A 154 -7.53 -6.56 -11.11
N ALA A 155 -7.07 -6.16 -9.92
CA ALA A 155 -6.70 -4.77 -9.63
C ALA A 155 -5.54 -4.28 -10.51
N ALA A 156 -4.52 -5.12 -10.76
CA ALA A 156 -3.43 -4.79 -11.68
C ALA A 156 -3.97 -4.60 -13.12
N GLN A 157 -4.88 -5.46 -13.57
CA GLN A 157 -5.51 -5.34 -14.89
C GLN A 157 -6.37 -4.08 -15.02
N GLU A 158 -7.20 -3.75 -14.01
CA GLU A 158 -7.99 -2.51 -13.98
C GLU A 158 -7.11 -1.26 -13.99
N PHE A 159 -5.94 -1.34 -13.34
CA PHE A 159 -4.93 -0.29 -13.33
C PHE A 159 -4.17 -0.19 -14.66
N GLY A 160 -4.37 -1.16 -15.58
CA GLY A 160 -3.79 -1.17 -16.92
C GLY A 160 -2.35 -1.68 -16.97
N LEU A 161 -1.93 -2.49 -16.01
CA LEU A 161 -0.57 -3.03 -15.91
C LEU A 161 -0.54 -4.57 -15.96
N GLU A 162 0.55 -5.11 -16.51
CA GLU A 162 0.85 -6.54 -16.33
C GLU A 162 1.29 -6.79 -14.88
N LEU A 163 0.78 -7.86 -14.26
CA LEU A 163 0.97 -8.13 -12.83
C LEU A 163 2.45 -8.11 -12.41
N TRP A 164 3.33 -8.75 -13.18
CA TRP A 164 4.73 -8.88 -12.76
C TRP A 164 5.54 -7.61 -13.02
N GLU A 165 5.13 -6.79 -13.99
CA GLU A 165 5.61 -5.42 -14.13
C GLU A 165 5.18 -4.58 -12.91
N HIS A 166 3.91 -4.68 -12.52
CA HIS A 166 3.37 -4.01 -11.34
C HIS A 166 4.13 -4.39 -10.07
N VAL A 167 4.32 -5.69 -9.81
CA VAL A 167 5.13 -6.19 -8.68
C VAL A 167 6.54 -5.61 -8.69
N GLY A 168 7.19 -5.58 -9.84
CA GLY A 168 8.53 -4.99 -10.00
C GLY A 168 8.57 -3.50 -9.66
N ASN A 169 7.58 -2.74 -10.11
CA ASN A 169 7.44 -1.31 -9.84
C ASN A 169 7.22 -1.04 -8.33
N VAL A 170 6.35 -1.83 -7.69
CA VAL A 170 6.07 -1.70 -6.25
C VAL A 170 7.32 -2.06 -5.43
N ILE A 171 8.07 -3.11 -5.79
CA ILE A 171 9.36 -3.43 -5.15
C ILE A 171 10.33 -2.24 -5.26
N GLN A 172 10.44 -1.61 -6.43
CA GLN A 172 11.30 -0.43 -6.60
C GLN A 172 10.86 0.74 -5.71
N ALA A 173 9.56 0.99 -5.59
CA ALA A 173 9.01 2.03 -4.73
C ALA A 173 9.35 1.76 -3.25
N MET A 174 9.05 0.56 -2.77
CA MET A 174 9.30 0.14 -1.38
C MET A 174 10.81 0.11 -1.06
N ARG A 175 11.66 -0.22 -2.04
CA ARG A 175 13.12 -0.25 -1.87
C ARG A 175 13.69 1.12 -1.48
N LYS A 176 13.12 2.21 -1.99
CA LYS A 176 13.54 3.59 -1.64
C LYS A 176 13.37 3.92 -0.17
N ILE A 177 12.41 3.27 0.49
CA ILE A 177 12.11 3.46 1.92
C ILE A 177 12.37 2.19 2.76
N ALA A 178 13.18 1.26 2.27
CA ALA A 178 13.48 0.00 2.96
C ALA A 178 13.94 0.17 4.42
N PRO A 179 14.70 1.22 4.80
CA PRO A 179 15.03 1.49 6.19
C PRO A 179 13.81 1.77 7.07
N GLU A 180 12.84 2.56 6.59
CA GLU A 180 11.61 2.88 7.31
C GLU A 180 10.73 1.64 7.49
N LEU A 181 10.78 0.72 6.52
CA LEU A 181 10.05 -0.55 6.56
C LEU A 181 10.74 -1.64 7.42
N GLY A 182 12.00 -1.41 7.83
CA GLY A 182 12.80 -2.43 8.51
C GLY A 182 13.18 -3.61 7.59
N LEU A 183 13.25 -3.39 6.28
CA LEU A 183 13.50 -4.40 5.25
C LEU A 183 14.85 -4.18 4.53
N VAL A 184 15.84 -3.66 5.23
CA VAL A 184 17.23 -3.57 4.74
C VAL A 184 17.97 -4.89 4.84
N GLY A 185 17.59 -5.75 5.81
CA GLY A 185 18.17 -7.06 6.06
C GLY A 185 19.69 -7.03 6.25
N ASN A 186 20.34 -8.14 5.84
CA ASN A 186 21.77 -8.31 5.83
C ASN A 186 22.39 -8.13 4.42
N ALA A 187 21.60 -7.72 3.43
CA ALA A 187 22.11 -7.46 2.09
C ALA A 187 23.04 -6.22 2.09
N PRO A 188 24.14 -6.23 1.33
CA PRO A 188 24.97 -5.05 1.20
C PRO A 188 24.14 -3.90 0.63
N GLN A 189 24.22 -2.73 1.26
CA GLN A 189 23.56 -1.52 0.77
C GLN A 189 24.15 -1.20 -0.62
N GLN A 190 23.30 -1.01 -1.62
CA GLN A 190 23.75 -0.50 -2.88
C GLN A 190 24.25 0.95 -2.67
N PRO A 191 25.42 1.29 -3.17
CA PRO A 191 25.87 2.67 -3.10
C PRO A 191 24.89 3.60 -3.82
N ALA A 192 24.65 4.76 -3.23
CA ALA A 192 23.77 5.80 -3.74
C ALA A 192 24.24 6.34 -5.10
#